data_20786c17dd8dceb7699fa348164a2107
#
_entry.id   20786c17dd8dceb7699fa348164a2107
#
_cell.length_a   1.000
_cell.length_b   1.000
_cell.length_c   1.000
_cell.angle_alpha   90.00
_cell.angle_beta   90.00
_cell.angle_gamma   90.00
#
_symmetry.space_group_name_H-M   'P 1'
#
loop_
_entity.id
_entity.type
_entity.pdbx_description
1 polymer ?
#
loop_
_entity_poly.entity_id
_entity_poly.type
_entity_poly.pdbx_seq_one_letter_code
_entity_poly.pdbx_strand_id
1 'polypeptide(L)'
;GIVIDTTKHEFVVEKDNDLVIKNIENKLVKGKLEILKVDENKVPLMDVKFNILDKDKKVIATIVTNKDGIATSDNLSYGKYYYKEIEAPANVVIDASEYAFNITKDNQIIKKTVINKLVKGSLKIIKVDENKTPLMGVKFQILDANDKLIDTITTNKDGIAISKELQKGKYFYKEISAPEGIVIDTTKHEFVVEKDNDVVIKDIVNNFLRGKLEILKLDNYDNPIEGVKFNILNDKKQVIDTIITNKEGIATTKDLVYGKYYYKEIEAPANLVMDTHEYSFNIQENNQLIKKTVINKKLVGGIKILKLDKGTKTPIAGVTFDILNEQKQVIGTIITNDNGVAKIENLTKGKYFYKETKAPDKYIIDNKEYSFEIQNDNQLVEKTVYNESKKLPVTGGFFGSNAIIVTMVTVISILGYFVLNIITTKKELELKKDDKKE
;
A
#
# COMPACT_ATOMS: atom_id res chain seq x y z
N GLY A 1 -82.06 20.00 13.75
CA GLY A 1 -81.76 18.85 12.96
C GLY A 1 -82.95 18.15 12.30
N ILE A 2 -83.99 18.85 11.94
CA ILE A 2 -85.17 18.29 11.28
C ILE A 2 -85.29 18.91 9.89
N VAL A 3 -85.62 18.08 8.90
CA VAL A 3 -86.05 18.52 7.56
C VAL A 3 -87.45 18.91 7.64
N ILE A 4 -87.77 20.18 7.34
CA ILE A 4 -89.11 20.68 7.34
C ILE A 4 -89.86 20.13 6.12
N ASP A 5 -90.99 19.48 6.33
CA ASP A 5 -91.88 19.11 5.26
C ASP A 5 -92.59 20.37 4.71
N THR A 6 -92.26 20.76 3.53
CA THR A 6 -92.83 21.94 2.84
C THR A 6 -93.94 21.56 1.84
N THR A 7 -94.37 20.30 1.83
CA THR A 7 -95.46 19.87 0.98
C THR A 7 -96.79 20.42 1.45
N LYS A 8 -97.69 20.72 0.54
CA LYS A 8 -99.04 21.07 0.84
C LYS A 8 -99.89 19.84 1.11
N HIS A 9 -100.37 19.67 2.32
CA HIS A 9 -101.26 18.57 2.70
C HIS A 9 -102.70 19.00 2.57
N GLU A 10 -103.45 18.39 1.68
CA GLU A 10 -104.93 18.63 1.51
C GLU A 10 -105.68 17.82 2.57
N PHE A 11 -106.73 18.43 3.12
CA PHE A 11 -107.71 17.73 3.95
C PHE A 11 -109.09 18.22 3.59
N VAL A 12 -110.13 17.36 3.73
CA VAL A 12 -111.52 17.68 3.43
C VAL A 12 -112.32 17.46 4.73
N VAL A 13 -113.15 18.40 5.08
CA VAL A 13 -114.17 18.31 6.16
C VAL A 13 -115.50 17.99 5.49
N GLU A 14 -116.02 16.75 5.69
CA GLU A 14 -117.23 16.28 4.98
C GLU A 14 -118.48 16.41 5.80
N LYS A 15 -118.40 16.52 7.10
CA LYS A 15 -119.57 16.63 8.01
C LYS A 15 -119.32 17.67 9.09
N ASP A 16 -120.43 18.15 9.67
CA ASP A 16 -120.39 19.08 10.82
C ASP A 16 -119.70 18.35 12.03
N ASN A 17 -118.75 19.04 12.69
CA ASN A 17 -117.90 18.51 13.80
C ASN A 17 -116.96 17.40 13.40
N ASP A 18 -116.59 17.26 12.15
CA ASP A 18 -115.59 16.24 11.70
C ASP A 18 -114.19 16.65 12.13
N LEU A 19 -113.45 15.70 12.72
CA LEU A 19 -112.10 15.88 13.14
C LEU A 19 -111.16 15.16 12.15
N VAL A 20 -110.48 15.89 11.29
CA VAL A 20 -109.47 15.30 10.31
C VAL A 20 -108.14 15.33 11.03
N ILE A 21 -107.57 14.12 11.26
CA ILE A 21 -106.25 13.93 11.82
C ILE A 21 -105.28 13.61 10.68
N LYS A 22 -104.19 14.41 10.54
CA LYS A 22 -103.11 14.17 9.62
C LYS A 22 -101.82 13.95 10.40
N ASN A 23 -101.13 12.80 10.18
CA ASN A 23 -99.80 12.53 10.68
C ASN A 23 -98.77 13.13 9.71
N ILE A 24 -97.94 14.08 10.19
CA ILE A 24 -96.85 14.68 9.43
C ILE A 24 -95.57 14.23 10.09
N GLU A 25 -94.75 13.48 9.30
CA GLU A 25 -93.49 12.97 9.78
C GLU A 25 -92.33 13.85 9.23
N ASN A 26 -91.58 14.43 10.14
CA ASN A 26 -90.38 15.14 9.80
C ASN A 26 -89.15 14.16 9.84
N LYS A 27 -88.33 14.28 8.86
CA LYS A 27 -87.09 13.49 8.81
C LYS A 27 -85.95 14.18 9.55
N LEU A 28 -85.09 13.41 10.22
CA LEU A 28 -83.91 13.98 10.82
C LEU A 28 -82.85 14.31 9.73
N VAL A 29 -82.24 15.45 9.85
CA VAL A 29 -81.13 15.86 9.05
C VAL A 29 -80.00 14.84 9.28
N LYS A 30 -79.49 14.21 8.20
CA LYS A 30 -78.41 13.25 8.22
C LYS A 30 -77.41 13.58 7.14
N GLY A 31 -76.09 13.29 7.40
CA GLY A 31 -75.06 13.49 6.46
C GLY A 31 -73.86 12.48 6.69
N LYS A 32 -72.88 12.53 5.88
CA LYS A 32 -71.74 11.64 5.94
C LYS A 32 -70.41 12.40 5.96
N LEU A 33 -69.37 11.83 6.58
CA LEU A 33 -68.00 12.22 6.42
C LEU A 33 -67.39 11.28 5.39
N GLU A 34 -66.69 11.84 4.40
CA GLU A 34 -65.85 11.14 3.45
C GLU A 34 -64.39 11.65 3.60
N ILE A 35 -63.45 10.79 3.94
CA ILE A 35 -62.05 11.11 4.06
C ILE A 35 -61.31 10.46 2.88
N LEU A 36 -60.57 11.29 2.12
CA LEU A 36 -59.53 10.84 1.22
C LEU A 36 -58.18 10.86 1.98
N LYS A 37 -57.59 9.70 2.20
CA LYS A 37 -56.31 9.52 2.88
C LYS A 37 -55.20 9.25 1.88
N VAL A 38 -54.16 10.07 1.90
CA VAL A 38 -53.00 9.95 1.02
C VAL A 38 -51.69 10.16 1.79
N ASP A 39 -50.58 9.74 1.22
CA ASP A 39 -49.24 10.14 1.67
C ASP A 39 -48.84 11.52 1.11
N GLU A 40 -47.66 12.02 1.47
CA GLU A 40 -47.14 13.31 1.01
C GLU A 40 -46.89 13.35 -0.51
N ASN A 41 -46.78 12.19 -1.19
CA ASN A 41 -46.66 12.05 -2.64
C ASN A 41 -48.03 11.89 -3.33
N LYS A 42 -49.16 12.07 -2.57
CA LYS A 42 -50.53 11.90 -3.03
C LYS A 42 -50.92 10.47 -3.40
N VAL A 43 -50.16 9.47 -2.92
CA VAL A 43 -50.47 8.04 -3.11
C VAL A 43 -51.59 7.66 -2.10
N PRO A 44 -52.70 7.05 -2.54
CA PRO A 44 -53.76 6.60 -1.63
C PRO A 44 -53.24 5.62 -0.58
N LEU A 45 -53.71 5.78 0.67
CA LEU A 45 -53.37 4.91 1.78
C LEU A 45 -54.58 4.07 2.19
N MET A 46 -54.47 2.75 1.98
CA MET A 46 -55.45 1.75 2.38
C MET A 46 -55.25 1.36 3.85
N ASP A 47 -56.31 0.81 4.48
CA ASP A 47 -56.31 0.29 5.85
C ASP A 47 -56.00 1.31 6.96
N VAL A 48 -56.16 2.60 6.68
CA VAL A 48 -56.08 3.66 7.68
C VAL A 48 -57.37 3.73 8.45
N LYS A 49 -57.31 3.68 9.79
CA LYS A 49 -58.49 3.72 10.64
C LYS A 49 -58.69 5.12 11.28
N PHE A 50 -59.94 5.62 11.22
CA PHE A 50 -60.32 6.83 11.86
C PHE A 50 -61.45 6.57 12.81
N ASN A 51 -61.33 7.05 14.05
CA ASN A 51 -62.45 7.16 14.96
C ASN A 51 -63.24 8.43 14.64
N ILE A 52 -64.56 8.29 14.59
CA ILE A 52 -65.50 9.42 14.59
C ILE A 52 -66.02 9.62 16.03
N LEU A 53 -65.91 10.82 16.54
CA LEU A 53 -66.30 11.16 17.89
C LEU A 53 -67.44 12.17 17.85
N ASP A 54 -68.38 12.08 18.85
CA ASP A 54 -69.41 13.05 19.05
C ASP A 54 -68.91 14.36 19.69
N LYS A 55 -69.78 15.28 19.98
CA LYS A 55 -69.46 16.57 20.61
C LYS A 55 -68.77 16.43 21.97
N ASP A 56 -68.97 15.33 22.68
CA ASP A 56 -68.45 15.04 24.01
C ASP A 56 -67.19 14.17 23.94
N LYS A 57 -66.60 14.00 22.73
CA LYS A 57 -65.41 13.24 22.45
C LYS A 57 -65.54 11.74 22.65
N LYS A 58 -66.73 11.19 22.70
CA LYS A 58 -66.96 9.75 22.73
C LYS A 58 -66.88 9.16 21.33
N VAL A 59 -66.21 8.06 21.18
CA VAL A 59 -66.19 7.33 19.92
C VAL A 59 -67.52 6.74 19.58
N ILE A 60 -68.05 7.06 18.43
CA ILE A 60 -69.35 6.60 17.92
C ILE A 60 -69.25 5.69 16.74
N ALA A 61 -68.10 5.73 15.99
CA ALA A 61 -67.86 4.86 14.87
C ALA A 61 -66.34 4.80 14.58
N THR A 62 -65.92 3.74 13.88
CA THR A 62 -64.60 3.64 13.28
C THR A 62 -64.77 3.37 11.80
N ILE A 63 -64.12 4.16 10.96
CA ILE A 63 -64.09 3.99 9.50
C ILE A 63 -62.70 3.61 9.02
N VAL A 64 -62.62 2.87 7.92
CA VAL A 64 -61.37 2.35 7.39
C VAL A 64 -61.26 2.72 5.90
N THR A 65 -60.06 3.14 5.48
CA THR A 65 -59.86 3.51 4.07
C THR A 65 -59.72 2.24 3.21
N ASN A 66 -60.35 2.32 2.06
CA ASN A 66 -60.25 1.28 1.00
C ASN A 66 -58.95 1.45 0.15
N LYS A 67 -58.83 0.65 -0.92
CA LYS A 67 -57.70 0.70 -1.86
C LYS A 67 -57.48 2.07 -2.54
N ASP A 68 -58.55 2.86 -2.65
CA ASP A 68 -58.51 4.20 -3.24
C ASP A 68 -58.23 5.29 -2.17
N GLY A 69 -57.93 4.88 -0.93
CA GLY A 69 -57.69 5.76 0.20
C GLY A 69 -58.95 6.40 0.75
N ILE A 70 -60.15 5.92 0.40
CA ILE A 70 -61.45 6.55 0.80
C ILE A 70 -62.05 5.79 1.98
N ALA A 71 -62.40 6.54 3.03
CA ALA A 71 -63.20 6.07 4.15
C ALA A 71 -64.47 6.91 4.25
N THR A 72 -65.65 6.28 4.37
CA THR A 72 -66.94 6.95 4.46
C THR A 72 -67.69 6.51 5.71
N SER A 73 -68.23 7.45 6.48
CA SER A 73 -69.07 7.16 7.62
C SER A 73 -70.43 6.65 7.23
N ASP A 74 -71.13 6.00 8.14
CA ASP A 74 -72.60 5.92 8.13
C ASP A 74 -73.25 7.31 8.27
N ASN A 75 -74.58 7.37 8.14
CA ASN A 75 -75.26 8.56 8.32
C ASN A 75 -75.21 9.09 9.77
N LEU A 76 -74.64 10.26 9.92
CA LEU A 76 -74.52 11.00 11.16
C LEU A 76 -75.69 12.03 11.23
N SER A 77 -76.30 12.19 12.40
CA SER A 77 -77.38 13.19 12.64
C SER A 77 -76.79 14.60 12.61
N TYR A 78 -77.66 15.60 12.51
CA TYR A 78 -77.31 17.02 12.70
C TYR A 78 -76.46 17.21 13.97
N GLY A 79 -75.30 17.86 13.86
CA GLY A 79 -74.46 18.09 15.03
C GLY A 79 -72.94 18.31 14.67
N LYS A 80 -72.20 18.57 15.73
CA LYS A 80 -70.77 18.72 15.71
C LYS A 80 -70.10 17.39 16.02
N TYR A 81 -69.13 17.04 15.24
CA TYR A 81 -68.38 15.82 15.35
C TYR A 81 -66.86 16.08 15.19
N TYR A 82 -66.02 15.05 15.52
CA TYR A 82 -64.60 15.07 15.28
C TYR A 82 -64.19 13.76 14.63
N TYR A 83 -63.07 13.77 13.88
CA TYR A 83 -62.41 12.56 13.44
C TYR A 83 -60.96 12.58 13.89
N LYS A 84 -60.39 11.42 14.16
CA LYS A 84 -59.04 11.22 14.62
C LYS A 84 -58.50 9.93 14.02
N GLU A 85 -57.29 10.02 13.44
CA GLU A 85 -56.58 8.85 12.98
C GLU A 85 -56.03 8.03 14.15
N ILE A 86 -56.22 6.71 14.14
CA ILE A 86 -55.82 5.82 15.23
C ILE A 86 -54.89 4.71 14.77
N GLU A 87 -54.87 4.38 13.47
CA GLU A 87 -54.03 3.33 12.90
C GLU A 87 -53.74 3.67 11.45
N ALA A 88 -52.47 3.44 11.03
CA ALA A 88 -52.03 3.60 9.67
C ALA A 88 -50.96 2.55 9.31
N PRO A 89 -50.68 2.33 8.02
CA PRO A 89 -49.57 1.49 7.58
C PRO A 89 -48.26 1.94 8.19
N ALA A 90 -47.36 0.96 8.46
CA ALA A 90 -46.13 1.17 9.20
C ALA A 90 -45.08 2.07 8.48
N ASN A 91 -45.30 2.41 7.22
CA ASN A 91 -44.45 3.27 6.41
C ASN A 91 -44.82 4.75 6.45
N VAL A 92 -45.86 5.12 7.21
CA VAL A 92 -46.28 6.51 7.39
C VAL A 92 -46.36 6.89 8.86
N VAL A 93 -46.23 8.18 9.12
CA VAL A 93 -46.35 8.75 10.46
C VAL A 93 -47.84 9.09 10.69
N ILE A 94 -48.45 8.53 11.75
CA ILE A 94 -49.84 8.77 12.13
C ILE A 94 -50.03 10.25 12.53
N ASP A 95 -51.05 10.89 11.98
CA ASP A 95 -51.50 12.17 12.46
C ASP A 95 -52.59 11.99 13.57
N ALA A 96 -52.15 11.98 14.80
CA ALA A 96 -53.01 11.78 15.97
C ALA A 96 -53.86 13.02 16.36
N SER A 97 -53.87 14.07 15.53
CA SER A 97 -54.64 15.26 15.75
C SER A 97 -56.17 15.02 15.60
N GLU A 98 -56.95 15.75 16.30
CA GLU A 98 -58.42 15.71 16.19
C GLU A 98 -58.93 16.87 15.32
N TYR A 99 -59.76 16.57 14.35
CA TYR A 99 -60.31 17.53 13.41
C TYR A 99 -61.86 17.63 13.52
N ALA A 100 -62.39 18.82 13.68
CA ALA A 100 -63.80 19.02 13.79
C ALA A 100 -64.51 19.13 12.43
N PHE A 101 -65.77 18.65 12.36
CA PHE A 101 -66.70 18.88 11.27
C PHE A 101 -68.15 18.96 11.76
N ASN A 102 -69.03 19.50 10.95
CA ASN A 102 -70.40 19.65 11.31
C ASN A 102 -71.34 19.10 10.20
N ILE A 103 -72.39 18.38 10.59
CA ILE A 103 -73.45 18.00 9.75
C ILE A 103 -74.57 19.04 9.97
N THR A 104 -74.88 19.80 8.94
CA THR A 104 -75.84 20.95 9.03
C THR A 104 -76.98 20.86 8.03
N LYS A 105 -76.87 20.05 6.99
CA LYS A 105 -77.87 19.89 5.93
C LYS A 105 -78.12 18.40 5.68
N ASP A 106 -79.33 18.07 5.24
CA ASP A 106 -79.69 16.71 4.89
C ASP A 106 -78.92 16.24 3.62
N ASN A 107 -78.53 14.96 3.64
CA ASN A 107 -77.77 14.36 2.60
C ASN A 107 -76.36 15.01 2.34
N GLN A 108 -75.86 15.77 3.31
CA GLN A 108 -74.55 16.43 3.22
C GLN A 108 -73.42 15.40 3.22
N ILE A 109 -72.50 15.54 2.31
CA ILE A 109 -71.22 14.79 2.33
C ILE A 109 -70.10 15.80 2.63
N ILE A 110 -69.47 15.65 3.80
CA ILE A 110 -68.30 16.44 4.21
C ILE A 110 -67.09 15.72 3.68
N LYS A 111 -66.38 16.29 2.70
CA LYS A 111 -65.14 15.75 2.14
C LYS A 111 -63.93 16.35 2.83
N LYS A 112 -62.99 15.49 3.25
CA LYS A 112 -61.74 15.88 3.88
C LYS A 112 -60.59 15.11 3.22
N THR A 113 -59.46 15.79 2.96
CA THR A 113 -58.20 15.13 2.57
C THR A 113 -57.26 15.17 3.78
N VAL A 114 -56.73 14.01 4.17
CA VAL A 114 -55.77 13.85 5.26
C VAL A 114 -54.49 13.27 4.68
N ILE A 115 -53.35 13.94 4.98
CA ILE A 115 -52.06 13.60 4.43
C ILE A 115 -51.17 13.10 5.55
N ASN A 116 -50.57 11.89 5.41
CA ASN A 116 -49.52 11.44 6.30
C ASN A 116 -48.16 11.61 5.66
N LYS A 117 -47.18 11.95 6.49
CA LYS A 117 -45.74 11.92 6.08
C LYS A 117 -45.26 10.48 5.99
N LEU A 118 -44.36 10.24 5.10
CA LEU A 118 -43.65 8.96 5.06
C LEU A 118 -42.65 8.88 6.23
N VAL A 119 -42.50 7.69 6.79
CA VAL A 119 -41.43 7.39 7.75
C VAL A 119 -40.11 7.42 6.99
N LYS A 120 -39.19 8.28 7.42
CA LYS A 120 -37.89 8.46 6.82
C LYS A 120 -36.79 8.47 7.86
N GLY A 121 -35.62 8.06 7.48
CA GLY A 121 -34.39 8.12 8.27
C GLY A 121 -33.18 8.28 7.40
N SER A 122 -32.01 8.20 7.98
CA SER A 122 -30.73 8.33 7.27
C SER A 122 -29.73 7.33 7.80
N LEU A 123 -28.69 7.04 6.97
CA LEU A 123 -27.49 6.33 7.39
C LEU A 123 -26.39 7.35 7.69
N LYS A 124 -25.77 7.26 8.85
CA LYS A 124 -24.54 7.96 9.22
C LYS A 124 -23.40 6.96 9.35
N ILE A 125 -22.35 7.14 8.58
CA ILE A 125 -21.11 6.37 8.68
C ILE A 125 -20.07 7.22 9.40
N ILE A 126 -19.36 6.60 10.37
CA ILE A 126 -18.17 7.13 11.02
C ILE A 126 -17.03 6.23 10.59
N LYS A 127 -16.12 6.78 9.78
CA LYS A 127 -15.04 6.05 9.13
C LYS A 127 -13.68 6.43 9.70
N VAL A 128 -12.93 5.44 10.20
CA VAL A 128 -11.60 5.64 10.77
C VAL A 128 -10.63 4.59 10.23
N ASP A 129 -9.33 4.86 10.38
CA ASP A 129 -8.27 3.85 10.19
C ASP A 129 -8.10 2.99 11.46
N GLU A 130 -7.19 2.02 11.42
CA GLU A 130 -6.85 1.13 12.54
C GLU A 130 -6.27 1.87 13.76
N ASN A 131 -5.76 3.09 13.58
CA ASN A 131 -5.27 3.98 14.64
C ASN A 131 -6.35 4.91 15.20
N LYS A 132 -7.63 4.74 14.75
CA LYS A 132 -8.77 5.60 15.09
C LYS A 132 -8.70 7.02 14.52
N THR A 133 -7.85 7.24 13.52
CA THR A 133 -7.80 8.53 12.81
C THR A 133 -8.94 8.61 11.80
N PRO A 134 -9.71 9.71 11.75
CA PRO A 134 -10.78 9.91 10.76
C PRO A 134 -10.29 9.79 9.32
N LEU A 135 -10.99 9.02 8.49
CA LEU A 135 -10.68 8.86 7.07
C LEU A 135 -11.60 9.74 6.21
N MET A 136 -11.03 10.80 5.65
CA MET A 136 -11.69 11.67 4.68
C MET A 136 -11.65 11.08 3.27
N GLY A 137 -12.69 11.31 2.47
CA GLY A 137 -12.71 10.97 1.04
C GLY A 137 -13.10 9.52 0.73
N VAL A 138 -13.48 8.73 1.73
CA VAL A 138 -14.00 7.37 1.52
C VAL A 138 -15.42 7.47 0.95
N LYS A 139 -15.68 6.73 -0.16
CA LYS A 139 -16.99 6.75 -0.83
C LYS A 139 -17.76 5.45 -0.60
N PHE A 140 -19.05 5.62 -0.32
CA PHE A 140 -19.99 4.51 -0.16
C PHE A 140 -21.16 4.65 -1.10
N GLN A 141 -21.59 3.55 -1.71
CA GLN A 141 -22.87 3.43 -2.37
C GLN A 141 -23.92 2.95 -1.37
N ILE A 142 -25.09 3.55 -1.43
CA ILE A 142 -26.29 3.10 -0.73
C ILE A 142 -27.23 2.45 -1.75
N LEU A 143 -27.62 1.22 -1.49
CA LEU A 143 -28.41 0.38 -2.39
C LEU A 143 -29.74 0.01 -1.70
N ASP A 144 -30.84 -0.12 -2.47
CA ASP A 144 -32.09 -0.70 -1.95
C ASP A 144 -32.01 -2.24 -1.91
N ALA A 145 -33.11 -2.88 -1.49
CA ALA A 145 -33.20 -4.33 -1.38
C ALA A 145 -33.05 -5.07 -2.73
N ASN A 146 -33.18 -4.37 -3.86
CA ASN A 146 -33.07 -4.89 -5.22
C ASN A 146 -31.72 -4.50 -5.87
N ASP A 147 -30.72 -4.07 -5.09
CA ASP A 147 -29.40 -3.62 -5.55
C ASP A 147 -29.42 -2.35 -6.43
N LYS A 148 -30.52 -1.60 -6.44
CA LYS A 148 -30.59 -0.33 -7.15
C LYS A 148 -29.85 0.74 -6.35
N LEU A 149 -28.98 1.49 -7.02
CA LEU A 149 -28.28 2.63 -6.42
C LEU A 149 -29.29 3.74 -6.03
N ILE A 150 -29.28 4.09 -4.75
CA ILE A 150 -30.11 5.13 -4.18
C ILE A 150 -29.32 6.41 -3.91
N ASP A 151 -28.08 6.28 -3.40
CA ASP A 151 -27.23 7.41 -3.03
C ASP A 151 -25.75 7.04 -3.10
N THR A 152 -24.89 8.05 -3.21
CA THR A 152 -23.43 7.91 -3.06
C THR A 152 -22.95 8.97 -2.09
N ILE A 153 -22.40 8.55 -0.96
CA ILE A 153 -21.96 9.42 0.11
C ILE A 153 -20.43 9.38 0.23
N THR A 154 -19.84 10.48 0.70
CA THR A 154 -18.39 10.63 0.87
C THR A 154 -18.08 11.17 2.25
N THR A 155 -17.09 10.59 2.92
CA THR A 155 -16.68 11.04 4.25
C THR A 155 -15.96 12.38 4.19
N ASN A 156 -16.32 13.25 5.14
CA ASN A 156 -15.70 14.57 5.34
C ASN A 156 -14.39 14.46 6.15
N LYS A 157 -13.79 15.60 6.52
CA LYS A 157 -12.56 15.68 7.33
C LYS A 157 -12.66 14.98 8.70
N ASP A 158 -13.86 14.85 9.24
CA ASP A 158 -14.11 14.18 10.52
C ASP A 158 -14.43 12.68 10.34
N GLY A 159 -14.25 12.15 9.12
CA GLY A 159 -14.57 10.76 8.78
C GLY A 159 -16.07 10.47 8.69
N ILE A 160 -16.93 11.48 8.62
CA ILE A 160 -18.38 11.33 8.66
C ILE A 160 -18.98 11.45 7.26
N ALA A 161 -19.85 10.49 6.90
CA ALA A 161 -20.72 10.55 5.74
C ALA A 161 -22.17 10.31 6.16
N ILE A 162 -23.11 11.07 5.59
CA ILE A 162 -24.55 10.96 5.89
C ILE A 162 -25.30 10.82 4.56
N SER A 163 -26.21 9.83 4.47
CA SER A 163 -27.09 9.67 3.32
C SER A 163 -28.17 10.76 3.26
N LYS A 164 -28.77 10.95 2.10
CA LYS A 164 -30.06 11.61 2.01
C LYS A 164 -31.11 10.84 2.84
N GLU A 165 -32.27 11.44 3.02
CA GLU A 165 -33.41 10.76 3.64
C GLU A 165 -33.83 9.52 2.83
N LEU A 166 -33.97 8.41 3.53
CA LEU A 166 -34.39 7.10 3.02
C LEU A 166 -35.74 6.76 3.63
N GLN A 167 -36.68 6.25 2.87
CA GLN A 167 -37.96 5.76 3.39
C GLN A 167 -37.72 4.53 4.28
N LYS A 168 -38.70 4.21 5.14
CA LYS A 168 -38.66 2.97 5.92
C LYS A 168 -38.45 1.78 5.02
N GLY A 169 -37.44 0.96 5.39
CA GLY A 169 -37.07 -0.19 4.59
C GLY A 169 -35.66 -0.72 4.87
N LYS A 170 -35.34 -1.79 4.16
CA LYS A 170 -34.06 -2.46 4.17
C LYS A 170 -33.18 -1.92 3.06
N TYR A 171 -31.93 -1.61 3.42
CA TYR A 171 -30.90 -1.05 2.53
C TYR A 171 -29.56 -1.74 2.76
N PHE A 172 -28.65 -1.46 1.85
CA PHE A 172 -27.26 -1.90 1.96
C PHE A 172 -26.32 -0.72 1.72
N TYR A 173 -25.15 -0.74 2.37
CA TYR A 173 -24.03 0.13 2.01
C TYR A 173 -22.85 -0.69 1.58
N LYS A 174 -22.04 -0.15 0.68
CA LYS A 174 -20.82 -0.77 0.14
C LYS A 174 -19.77 0.30 -0.07
N GLU A 175 -18.56 0.06 0.42
CA GLU A 175 -17.42 0.93 0.14
C GLU A 175 -16.93 0.72 -1.30
N ILE A 176 -16.69 1.82 -2.03
CA ILE A 176 -16.28 1.77 -3.44
C ILE A 176 -14.96 2.47 -3.70
N SER A 177 -14.50 3.34 -2.81
CA SER A 177 -13.17 3.93 -2.87
C SER A 177 -12.71 4.41 -1.50
N ALA A 178 -11.39 4.37 -1.27
CA ALA A 178 -10.73 4.93 -0.11
C ALA A 178 -9.47 5.69 -0.56
N PRO A 179 -8.86 6.51 0.31
CA PRO A 179 -7.55 7.11 0.07
C PRO A 179 -6.48 6.04 -0.18
N GLU A 180 -5.40 6.45 -0.87
CA GLU A 180 -4.25 5.57 -1.09
C GLU A 180 -3.70 5.01 0.21
N GLY A 181 -3.25 3.76 0.16
CA GLY A 181 -2.70 3.08 1.32
C GLY A 181 -3.72 2.44 2.26
N ILE A 182 -5.01 2.52 1.95
CA ILE A 182 -6.10 1.95 2.73
C ILE A 182 -6.70 0.73 2.03
N VAL A 183 -6.93 -0.35 2.78
CA VAL A 183 -7.64 -1.54 2.29
C VAL A 183 -9.13 -1.25 2.24
N ILE A 184 -9.75 -1.39 1.06
CA ILE A 184 -11.18 -1.18 0.84
C ILE A 184 -11.96 -2.44 1.22
N ASP A 185 -13.04 -2.30 2.00
CA ASP A 185 -14.02 -3.37 2.20
C ASP A 185 -15.13 -3.27 1.17
N THR A 186 -15.08 -4.11 0.16
CA THR A 186 -16.05 -4.16 -0.93
C THR A 186 -17.29 -4.99 -0.64
N THR A 187 -17.46 -5.52 0.57
CA THR A 187 -18.63 -6.30 0.95
C THR A 187 -19.86 -5.41 1.12
N LYS A 188 -21.05 -5.99 0.90
CA LYS A 188 -22.32 -5.31 1.16
C LYS A 188 -22.74 -5.54 2.61
N HIS A 189 -23.03 -4.46 3.31
CA HIS A 189 -23.50 -4.47 4.68
C HIS A 189 -24.93 -3.95 4.77
N GLU A 190 -25.78 -4.70 5.49
CA GLU A 190 -27.18 -4.39 5.65
C GLU A 190 -27.42 -3.34 6.75
N PHE A 191 -28.43 -2.50 6.53
CA PHE A 191 -29.04 -1.67 7.57
C PHE A 191 -30.54 -1.47 7.29
N VAL A 192 -31.30 -1.09 8.31
CA VAL A 192 -32.74 -0.90 8.22
C VAL A 192 -33.09 0.47 8.78
N VAL A 193 -33.97 1.19 8.06
CA VAL A 193 -34.65 2.41 8.55
C VAL A 193 -36.01 1.96 9.08
N GLU A 194 -36.23 2.10 10.38
CA GLU A 194 -37.50 1.63 11.04
C GLU A 194 -38.40 2.72 11.51
N LYS A 195 -37.85 3.84 11.96
CA LYS A 195 -38.60 4.91 12.61
C LYS A 195 -38.38 6.24 11.90
N ASP A 196 -39.34 7.14 12.06
CA ASP A 196 -39.23 8.51 11.53
C ASP A 196 -38.11 9.27 12.23
N ASN A 197 -37.33 10.02 11.43
CA ASN A 197 -36.11 10.74 11.84
C ASN A 197 -35.00 9.84 12.45
N ASP A 198 -35.02 8.54 12.17
CA ASP A 198 -34.00 7.62 12.62
C ASP A 198 -32.66 7.92 11.92
N VAL A 199 -31.56 7.88 12.70
CA VAL A 199 -30.19 8.00 12.20
C VAL A 199 -29.47 6.70 12.52
N VAL A 200 -29.43 5.78 11.56
CA VAL A 200 -28.68 4.52 11.71
C VAL A 200 -27.20 4.83 11.67
N ILE A 201 -26.47 4.55 12.75
CA ILE A 201 -25.03 4.83 12.86
C ILE A 201 -24.24 3.55 12.62
N LYS A 202 -23.20 3.65 11.79
CA LYS A 202 -22.23 2.58 11.52
C LYS A 202 -20.80 3.10 11.72
N ASP A 203 -20.07 2.47 12.65
CA ASP A 203 -18.65 2.71 12.85
C ASP A 203 -17.86 1.70 12.00
N ILE A 204 -17.01 2.19 11.11
CA ILE A 204 -16.28 1.34 10.16
C ILE A 204 -14.78 1.67 10.24
N VAL A 205 -13.97 0.61 10.40
CA VAL A 205 -12.51 0.71 10.45
C VAL A 205 -11.92 0.10 9.19
N ASN A 206 -11.00 0.79 8.52
CA ASN A 206 -10.15 0.20 7.49
C ASN A 206 -8.71 0.06 7.97
N ASN A 207 -8.05 -1.00 7.51
CA ASN A 207 -6.65 -1.25 7.76
C ASN A 207 -5.77 -0.59 6.69
N PHE A 208 -4.51 -0.32 7.03
CA PHE A 208 -3.53 0.10 6.03
C PHE A 208 -3.15 -1.07 5.11
N LEU A 209 -2.86 -0.76 3.84
CA LEU A 209 -2.17 -1.68 2.94
C LEU A 209 -0.80 -2.03 3.52
N ARG A 210 -0.42 -3.30 3.49
CA ARG A 210 0.88 -3.78 3.98
C ARG A 210 1.52 -4.72 2.98
N GLY A 211 2.86 -4.74 2.99
CA GLY A 211 3.66 -5.65 2.20
C GLY A 211 5.04 -5.88 2.83
N LYS A 212 5.86 -6.69 2.20
CA LYS A 212 7.19 -7.08 2.66
C LYS A 212 8.22 -6.89 1.57
N LEU A 213 9.46 -6.65 1.98
CA LEU A 213 10.63 -6.82 1.15
C LEU A 213 11.33 -8.13 1.52
N GLU A 214 11.67 -8.93 0.54
CA GLU A 214 12.55 -10.09 0.61
C GLU A 214 13.79 -9.82 -0.21
N ILE A 215 14.97 -9.90 0.41
CA ILE A 215 16.26 -9.77 -0.25
C ILE A 215 16.89 -11.16 -0.34
N LEU A 216 17.28 -11.56 -1.53
CA LEU A 216 18.15 -12.70 -1.78
C LEU A 216 19.59 -12.17 -1.97
N LYS A 217 20.49 -12.55 -1.08
CA LYS A 217 21.88 -12.14 -1.09
C LYS A 217 22.77 -13.24 -1.63
N LEU A 218 23.48 -12.94 -2.71
CA LEU A 218 24.37 -13.90 -3.40
C LEU A 218 25.80 -13.34 -3.54
N ASP A 219 26.76 -14.23 -3.71
CA ASP A 219 28.08 -13.86 -4.24
C ASP A 219 28.05 -13.84 -5.79
N ASN A 220 29.15 -13.46 -6.40
CA ASN A 220 29.31 -13.42 -7.87
C ASN A 220 29.39 -14.79 -8.55
N TYR A 221 29.17 -15.88 -7.81
CA TYR A 221 29.06 -17.26 -8.28
C TYR A 221 27.70 -17.88 -7.91
N ASP A 222 26.71 -17.03 -7.62
CA ASP A 222 25.33 -17.41 -7.23
C ASP A 222 25.24 -18.22 -5.93
N ASN A 223 26.28 -18.23 -5.08
CA ASN A 223 26.17 -18.85 -3.77
C ASN A 223 25.48 -17.91 -2.78
N PRO A 224 24.54 -18.41 -1.96
CA PRO A 224 23.88 -17.62 -0.94
C PRO A 224 24.85 -17.16 0.16
N ILE A 225 24.64 -15.95 0.67
CA ILE A 225 25.47 -15.36 1.71
C ILE A 225 24.65 -15.16 2.98
N GLU A 226 25.02 -15.86 4.06
CA GLU A 226 24.47 -15.71 5.40
C GLU A 226 25.10 -14.53 6.13
N GLY A 227 24.35 -13.90 7.05
CA GLY A 227 24.85 -12.92 8.02
C GLY A 227 25.02 -11.50 7.48
N VAL A 228 24.59 -11.22 6.25
CA VAL A 228 24.59 -9.85 5.71
C VAL A 228 23.48 -9.04 6.33
N LYS A 229 23.78 -7.85 6.82
CA LYS A 229 22.80 -6.94 7.44
C LYS A 229 22.40 -5.82 6.51
N PHE A 230 21.08 -5.57 6.45
CA PHE A 230 20.49 -4.46 5.73
C PHE A 230 19.68 -3.58 6.65
N ASN A 231 19.94 -2.29 6.65
CA ASN A 231 18.99 -1.31 7.20
C ASN A 231 17.87 -1.06 6.22
N ILE A 232 16.65 -1.03 6.75
CA ILE A 232 15.44 -0.59 6.05
C ILE A 232 15.12 0.81 6.54
N LEU A 233 14.90 1.73 5.59
CA LEU A 233 14.68 3.14 5.91
C LEU A 233 13.32 3.59 5.35
N ASN A 234 12.67 4.51 6.06
CA ASN A 234 11.46 5.19 5.58
C ASN A 234 11.78 6.26 4.52
N ASP A 235 10.78 6.97 4.05
CA ASP A 235 10.88 8.08 3.08
C ASP A 235 11.76 9.25 3.59
N LYS A 236 11.86 9.42 4.92
CA LYS A 236 12.69 10.43 5.60
C LYS A 236 14.12 9.93 5.87
N LYS A 237 14.50 8.77 5.35
CA LYS A 237 15.81 8.14 5.55
C LYS A 237 16.12 7.75 7.00
N GLN A 238 15.10 7.58 7.82
CA GLN A 238 15.25 7.05 9.18
C GLN A 238 15.22 5.52 9.13
N VAL A 239 16.14 4.88 9.86
CA VAL A 239 16.16 3.43 9.99
C VAL A 239 14.95 2.98 10.81
N ILE A 240 14.14 2.11 10.24
CA ILE A 240 12.91 1.56 10.85
C ILE A 240 13.02 0.07 11.17
N ASP A 241 13.96 -0.62 10.53
CA ASP A 241 14.23 -2.04 10.75
C ASP A 241 15.65 -2.39 10.32
N THR A 242 16.17 -3.52 10.82
CA THR A 242 17.42 -4.13 10.34
C THR A 242 17.17 -5.62 10.15
N ILE A 243 17.38 -6.09 8.93
CA ILE A 243 17.18 -7.50 8.56
C ILE A 243 18.52 -8.16 8.29
N ILE A 244 18.61 -9.48 8.53
CA ILE A 244 19.83 -10.27 8.41
C ILE A 244 19.55 -11.48 7.53
N THR A 245 20.45 -11.79 6.60
CA THR A 245 20.31 -12.95 5.73
C THR A 245 20.58 -14.25 6.47
N ASN A 246 19.73 -15.24 6.22
CA ASN A 246 19.86 -16.61 6.72
C ASN A 246 20.81 -17.45 5.85
N LYS A 247 20.89 -18.78 6.10
CA LYS A 247 21.74 -19.71 5.35
C LYS A 247 21.43 -19.81 3.86
N GLU A 248 20.18 -19.57 3.50
CA GLU A 248 19.71 -19.52 2.12
C GLU A 248 19.95 -18.14 1.47
N GLY A 249 20.63 -17.23 2.17
CA GLY A 249 20.89 -15.87 1.72
C GLY A 249 19.67 -14.97 1.76
N ILE A 250 18.58 -15.37 2.43
CA ILE A 250 17.30 -14.64 2.43
C ILE A 250 17.15 -13.79 3.69
N ALA A 251 16.78 -12.53 3.50
CA ALA A 251 16.36 -11.63 4.57
C ALA A 251 14.99 -11.02 4.22
N THR A 252 14.04 -11.03 5.17
CA THR A 252 12.67 -10.54 4.95
C THR A 252 12.30 -9.54 6.03
N THR A 253 11.66 -8.43 5.65
CA THR A 253 11.14 -7.44 6.60
C THR A 253 9.89 -7.97 7.30
N LYS A 254 9.54 -7.37 8.45
CA LYS A 254 8.16 -7.39 8.94
C LYS A 254 7.24 -6.65 7.95
N ASP A 255 5.93 -6.65 8.23
CA ASP A 255 4.97 -5.93 7.42
C ASP A 255 5.25 -4.41 7.46
N LEU A 256 5.43 -3.83 6.29
CA LEU A 256 5.59 -2.40 6.06
C LEU A 256 4.28 -1.85 5.49
N VAL A 257 3.84 -0.69 5.96
CA VAL A 257 2.62 -0.03 5.46
C VAL A 257 2.85 0.53 4.04
N TYR A 258 1.78 0.89 3.34
CA TYR A 258 1.86 1.61 2.06
C TYR A 258 2.86 2.76 2.13
N GLY A 259 3.74 2.87 1.13
CA GLY A 259 4.72 3.96 1.06
C GLY A 259 6.02 3.59 0.36
N LYS A 260 6.91 4.58 0.31
CA LYS A 260 8.25 4.46 -0.25
C LYS A 260 9.27 4.17 0.84
N TYR A 261 10.14 3.22 0.56
CA TYR A 261 11.20 2.77 1.44
C TYR A 261 12.53 2.63 0.72
N TYR A 262 13.59 2.44 1.51
CA TYR A 262 14.91 2.15 1.01
C TYR A 262 15.53 1.03 1.80
N TYR A 263 16.48 0.31 1.16
CA TYR A 263 17.35 -0.63 1.85
C TYR A 263 18.80 -0.33 1.52
N LYS A 264 19.68 -0.57 2.47
CA LYS A 264 21.12 -0.36 2.36
C LYS A 264 21.86 -1.43 3.15
N GLU A 265 22.84 -2.05 2.51
CA GLU A 265 23.76 -2.97 3.19
C GLU A 265 24.66 -2.20 4.15
N ILE A 266 24.79 -2.69 5.38
CA ILE A 266 25.58 -2.05 6.45
C ILE A 266 26.67 -2.97 7.00
N GLU A 267 26.57 -4.28 6.77
CA GLU A 267 27.56 -5.26 7.22
C GLU A 267 27.54 -6.48 6.29
N ALA A 268 28.73 -6.93 5.91
CA ALA A 268 28.93 -8.16 5.14
C ALA A 268 30.09 -8.97 5.73
N PRO A 269 30.18 -10.29 5.46
CA PRO A 269 31.33 -11.10 5.78
C PRO A 269 32.63 -10.50 5.24
N ALA A 270 33.70 -10.59 6.03
CA ALA A 270 34.96 -9.87 5.79
C ALA A 270 35.71 -10.23 4.48
N ASN A 271 35.30 -11.32 3.83
CA ASN A 271 35.84 -11.79 2.56
C ASN A 271 35.10 -11.28 1.31
N LEU A 272 34.13 -10.38 1.53
CA LEU A 272 33.29 -9.82 0.48
C LEU A 272 33.46 -8.31 0.40
N VAL A 273 33.26 -7.77 -0.78
CA VAL A 273 33.15 -6.31 -1.00
C VAL A 273 31.69 -5.93 -0.76
N MET A 274 31.47 -5.16 0.30
CA MET A 274 30.14 -4.69 0.67
C MET A 274 29.56 -3.73 -0.38
N ASP A 275 28.29 -3.87 -0.74
CA ASP A 275 27.57 -2.92 -1.58
C ASP A 275 27.09 -1.74 -0.73
N THR A 276 27.69 -0.58 -0.89
CA THR A 276 27.36 0.62 -0.14
C THR A 276 26.21 1.45 -0.73
N HIS A 277 25.64 1.02 -1.86
CA HIS A 277 24.54 1.73 -2.51
C HIS A 277 23.24 1.61 -1.71
N GLU A 278 22.41 2.60 -1.87
CA GLU A 278 21.06 2.62 -1.31
C GLU A 278 20.04 2.44 -2.43
N TYR A 279 19.10 1.53 -2.25
CA TYR A 279 18.09 1.15 -3.23
C TYR A 279 16.70 1.45 -2.72
N SER A 280 15.81 1.94 -3.58
CA SER A 280 14.43 2.23 -3.22
C SER A 280 13.47 1.12 -3.64
N PHE A 281 12.35 1.01 -2.90
CA PHE A 281 11.20 0.18 -3.24
C PHE A 281 9.91 0.80 -2.71
N ASN A 282 8.75 0.38 -3.23
CA ASN A 282 7.45 0.90 -2.82
C ASN A 282 6.51 -0.25 -2.45
N ILE A 283 5.81 -0.13 -1.33
CA ILE A 283 4.66 -0.96 -1.00
C ILE A 283 3.41 -0.26 -1.54
N GLN A 284 2.72 -0.88 -2.50
CA GLN A 284 1.58 -0.29 -3.22
C GLN A 284 0.32 -1.16 -3.17
N GLU A 285 0.46 -2.45 -2.88
CA GLU A 285 -0.64 -3.41 -2.84
C GLU A 285 -0.66 -4.15 -1.51
N ASN A 286 -1.84 -4.59 -1.10
CA ASN A 286 -1.98 -5.37 0.13
C ASN A 286 -1.38 -6.78 -0.03
N ASN A 287 -0.66 -7.24 1.00
CA ASN A 287 0.08 -8.50 1.00
C ASN A 287 1.17 -8.60 -0.09
N GLN A 288 1.66 -7.47 -0.60
CA GLN A 288 2.72 -7.41 -1.60
C GLN A 288 4.03 -8.00 -1.06
N LEU A 289 4.66 -8.89 -1.82
CA LEU A 289 6.01 -9.37 -1.55
C LEU A 289 6.96 -8.88 -2.66
N ILE A 290 7.79 -7.90 -2.32
CA ILE A 290 8.82 -7.38 -3.22
C ILE A 290 10.07 -8.20 -3.05
N LYS A 291 10.56 -8.81 -4.14
CA LYS A 291 11.78 -9.59 -4.16
C LYS A 291 12.91 -8.81 -4.83
N LYS A 292 14.08 -8.78 -4.18
CA LYS A 292 15.30 -8.15 -4.69
C LYS A 292 16.47 -9.10 -4.54
N THR A 293 17.34 -9.14 -5.56
CA THR A 293 18.63 -9.86 -5.48
C THR A 293 19.73 -8.83 -5.36
N VAL A 294 20.63 -9.02 -4.39
CA VAL A 294 21.81 -8.18 -4.17
C VAL A 294 23.04 -9.06 -4.20
N ILE A 295 24.06 -8.67 -4.98
CA ILE A 295 25.26 -9.47 -5.21
C ILE A 295 26.46 -8.76 -4.60
N ASN A 296 27.24 -9.46 -3.74
CA ASN A 296 28.55 -9.00 -3.32
C ASN A 296 29.67 -9.78 -4.05
N LYS A 297 30.69 -9.07 -4.46
CA LYS A 297 31.89 -9.70 -5.05
C LYS A 297 32.78 -10.20 -3.94
N LYS A 298 33.50 -11.33 -4.21
CA LYS A 298 34.59 -11.76 -3.35
C LYS A 298 35.72 -10.74 -3.40
N LEU A 299 36.23 -10.38 -2.23
CA LEU A 299 37.41 -9.54 -2.10
C LEU A 299 38.60 -10.33 -2.60
N VAL A 300 39.29 -9.83 -3.62
CA VAL A 300 40.45 -10.48 -4.22
C VAL A 300 41.61 -9.48 -4.38
N GLY A 301 42.83 -9.99 -4.31
CA GLY A 301 44.05 -9.24 -4.53
C GLY A 301 45.14 -10.08 -5.12
N GLY A 302 46.37 -9.65 -5.05
CA GLY A 302 47.51 -10.37 -5.59
C GLY A 302 48.85 -9.94 -5.01
N ILE A 303 49.91 -10.62 -5.42
CA ILE A 303 51.30 -10.23 -5.14
C ILE A 303 52.07 -10.09 -6.45
N LYS A 304 52.89 -9.07 -6.51
CA LYS A 304 53.91 -8.84 -7.55
C LYS A 304 55.28 -8.85 -6.90
N ILE A 305 56.17 -9.76 -7.34
CA ILE A 305 57.52 -9.89 -6.88
C ILE A 305 58.47 -9.37 -7.95
N LEU A 306 59.31 -8.41 -7.60
CA LEU A 306 60.44 -7.97 -8.42
C LEU A 306 61.70 -8.63 -7.89
N LYS A 307 62.32 -9.48 -8.70
CA LYS A 307 63.51 -10.22 -8.37
C LYS A 307 64.75 -9.57 -8.98
N LEU A 308 65.68 -9.20 -8.14
CA LEU A 308 66.90 -8.50 -8.52
C LEU A 308 68.18 -9.21 -8.01
N ASP A 309 69.25 -9.05 -8.74
CA ASP A 309 70.61 -9.37 -8.25
C ASP A 309 70.97 -8.40 -7.12
N LYS A 310 71.52 -8.92 -6.02
CA LYS A 310 71.80 -8.13 -4.81
C LYS A 310 72.91 -7.11 -5.04
N GLY A 311 73.89 -7.47 -5.84
CA GLY A 311 75.09 -6.64 -6.16
C GLY A 311 74.78 -5.61 -7.24
N THR A 312 74.32 -6.07 -8.39
CA THR A 312 74.15 -5.25 -9.61
C THR A 312 72.80 -4.56 -9.70
N LYS A 313 71.81 -5.00 -8.91
CA LYS A 313 70.39 -4.52 -9.00
C LYS A 313 69.72 -4.81 -10.33
N THR A 314 70.31 -5.69 -11.16
CA THR A 314 69.71 -6.09 -12.43
C THR A 314 68.59 -7.12 -12.23
N PRO A 315 67.52 -7.11 -13.08
CA PRO A 315 66.45 -8.10 -13.01
C PRO A 315 66.96 -9.53 -13.19
N ILE A 316 66.34 -10.50 -12.50
CA ILE A 316 66.61 -11.91 -12.65
C ILE A 316 65.40 -12.64 -13.20
N ALA A 317 65.46 -13.14 -14.42
CA ALA A 317 64.43 -13.97 -15.03
C ALA A 317 64.54 -15.43 -14.60
N GLY A 318 63.47 -16.21 -14.70
CA GLY A 318 63.44 -17.66 -14.48
C GLY A 318 63.54 -18.10 -13.02
N VAL A 319 63.31 -17.17 -12.06
CA VAL A 319 63.23 -17.52 -10.65
C VAL A 319 61.79 -17.97 -10.35
N THR A 320 61.64 -19.13 -9.72
CA THR A 320 60.36 -19.73 -9.38
C THR A 320 60.04 -19.49 -7.91
N PHE A 321 58.81 -19.03 -7.66
CA PHE A 321 58.28 -18.89 -6.32
C PHE A 321 57.00 -19.71 -6.18
N ASP A 322 56.92 -20.52 -5.12
CA ASP A 322 55.67 -21.11 -4.67
C ASP A 322 54.91 -20.11 -3.76
N ILE A 323 53.61 -19.98 -4.01
CA ILE A 323 52.69 -19.21 -3.20
C ILE A 323 51.93 -20.19 -2.34
N LEU A 324 51.90 -19.96 -1.03
CA LEU A 324 51.26 -20.84 -0.06
C LEU A 324 50.14 -20.13 0.70
N ASN A 325 49.10 -20.89 1.02
CA ASN A 325 48.03 -20.43 1.92
C ASN A 325 48.50 -20.43 3.39
N GLU A 326 47.63 -20.06 4.30
CA GLU A 326 47.90 -20.01 5.75
C GLU A 326 48.26 -21.41 6.31
N GLN A 327 47.70 -22.48 5.73
CA GLN A 327 47.96 -23.88 6.08
C GLN A 327 49.25 -24.41 5.43
N LYS A 328 50.07 -23.57 4.78
CA LYS A 328 51.30 -23.91 4.09
C LYS A 328 51.16 -24.85 2.90
N GLN A 329 49.98 -24.93 2.33
CA GLN A 329 49.73 -25.65 1.08
C GLN A 329 50.08 -24.75 -0.11
N VAL A 330 50.75 -25.28 -1.11
CA VAL A 330 51.02 -24.55 -2.36
C VAL A 330 49.74 -24.38 -3.14
N ILE A 331 49.38 -23.14 -3.40
CA ILE A 331 48.14 -22.73 -4.11
C ILE A 331 48.46 -22.17 -5.51
N GLY A 332 49.72 -21.90 -5.80
CA GLY A 332 50.17 -21.43 -7.10
C GLY A 332 51.69 -21.34 -7.17
N THR A 333 52.21 -21.36 -8.40
CA THR A 333 53.64 -21.18 -8.66
C THR A 333 53.79 -20.07 -9.71
N ILE A 334 54.69 -19.14 -9.48
CA ILE A 334 54.96 -18.01 -10.37
C ILE A 334 56.45 -17.97 -10.73
N ILE A 335 56.75 -17.52 -11.97
CA ILE A 335 58.08 -17.46 -12.49
C ILE A 335 58.39 -16.04 -12.96
N THR A 336 59.56 -15.51 -12.65
CA THR A 336 59.97 -14.18 -13.06
C THR A 336 60.27 -14.14 -14.56
N ASN A 337 59.74 -13.11 -15.23
CA ASN A 337 59.99 -12.79 -16.63
C ASN A 337 61.36 -12.06 -16.82
N ASP A 338 61.66 -11.63 -18.04
CA ASP A 338 62.92 -10.93 -18.39
C ASP A 338 63.12 -9.63 -17.62
N ASN A 339 62.05 -9.02 -17.15
CA ASN A 339 62.09 -7.82 -16.28
C ASN A 339 62.21 -8.18 -14.79
N GLY A 340 62.43 -9.45 -14.46
CA GLY A 340 62.51 -9.96 -13.09
C GLY A 340 61.17 -9.95 -12.33
N VAL A 341 60.03 -9.83 -13.03
CA VAL A 341 58.72 -9.71 -12.42
C VAL A 341 57.97 -11.04 -12.48
N ALA A 342 57.47 -11.47 -11.32
CA ALA A 342 56.49 -12.54 -11.19
C ALA A 342 55.24 -12.04 -10.48
N LYS A 343 54.00 -12.48 -10.91
CA LYS A 343 52.75 -12.00 -10.41
C LYS A 343 51.72 -13.14 -10.31
N ILE A 344 50.90 -13.10 -9.24
CA ILE A 344 49.68 -13.86 -9.12
C ILE A 344 48.56 -12.94 -8.63
N GLU A 345 47.37 -13.13 -9.18
CA GLU A 345 46.16 -12.35 -8.85
C GLU A 345 45.04 -13.30 -8.42
N ASN A 346 43.88 -12.73 -8.05
CA ASN A 346 42.68 -13.44 -7.62
C ASN A 346 42.85 -14.27 -6.34
N LEU A 347 43.82 -13.88 -5.49
CA LEU A 347 43.93 -14.43 -4.14
C LEU A 347 42.84 -13.79 -3.27
N THR A 348 42.07 -14.61 -2.56
CA THR A 348 41.03 -14.10 -1.62
C THR A 348 41.64 -13.39 -0.42
N LYS A 349 40.84 -12.65 0.33
CA LYS A 349 41.31 -12.07 1.59
C LYS A 349 41.92 -13.14 2.48
N GLY A 350 43.13 -12.87 3.00
CA GLY A 350 43.82 -13.80 3.87
C GLY A 350 45.30 -13.57 3.96
N LYS A 351 45.96 -14.40 4.77
CA LYS A 351 47.41 -14.43 4.95
C LYS A 351 48.02 -15.50 4.04
N TYR A 352 49.07 -15.14 3.34
CA TYR A 352 49.79 -15.97 2.39
C TYR A 352 51.27 -15.91 2.62
N PHE A 353 52.00 -16.84 1.99
CA PHE A 353 53.45 -16.85 2.01
C PHE A 353 53.95 -17.05 0.59
N TYR A 354 55.17 -16.56 0.32
CA TYR A 354 55.92 -16.90 -0.88
C TYR A 354 57.27 -17.45 -0.49
N LYS A 355 57.76 -18.43 -1.25
CA LYS A 355 59.03 -19.11 -1.04
C LYS A 355 59.69 -19.35 -2.39
N GLU A 356 60.95 -18.98 -2.51
CA GLU A 356 61.72 -19.28 -3.70
C GLU A 356 62.09 -20.76 -3.72
N THR A 357 61.79 -21.42 -4.84
CA THR A 357 62.03 -22.87 -5.01
C THR A 357 63.01 -23.18 -6.11
N LYS A 358 63.22 -22.23 -7.05
CA LYS A 358 64.21 -22.40 -8.13
C LYS A 358 64.80 -21.06 -8.53
N ALA A 359 66.07 -21.01 -8.82
CA ALA A 359 66.81 -19.92 -9.45
C ALA A 359 67.73 -20.36 -10.51
N PRO A 360 68.17 -19.50 -11.46
CA PRO A 360 69.22 -19.79 -12.40
C PRO A 360 70.54 -20.16 -11.70
N ASP A 361 71.33 -21.09 -12.28
CA ASP A 361 72.48 -21.75 -11.64
C ASP A 361 73.51 -20.79 -11.04
N LYS A 362 73.67 -19.60 -11.56
CA LYS A 362 74.56 -18.56 -11.05
C LYS A 362 74.19 -17.92 -9.76
N TYR A 363 72.93 -18.16 -9.24
CA TYR A 363 72.44 -17.57 -8.05
C TYR A 363 72.28 -18.55 -6.89
N ILE A 364 72.33 -18.04 -5.69
CA ILE A 364 71.99 -18.74 -4.44
C ILE A 364 70.48 -18.56 -4.16
N ILE A 365 69.80 -19.70 -3.98
CA ILE A 365 68.33 -19.69 -3.67
C ILE A 365 68.12 -19.23 -2.25
N ASP A 366 67.20 -18.35 -2.05
CA ASP A 366 66.69 -17.97 -0.71
C ASP A 366 65.54 -18.90 -0.30
N ASN A 367 65.84 -19.92 0.47
CA ASN A 367 64.83 -20.90 0.96
C ASN A 367 63.88 -20.40 2.05
N LYS A 368 63.97 -19.13 2.44
CA LYS A 368 63.11 -18.57 3.48
C LYS A 368 61.68 -18.33 2.96
N GLU A 369 60.73 -18.51 3.86
CA GLU A 369 59.35 -18.14 3.61
C GLU A 369 59.11 -16.73 4.08
N TYR A 370 58.37 -15.92 3.29
CA TYR A 370 57.98 -14.55 3.59
C TYR A 370 56.51 -14.42 3.50
N SER A 371 55.88 -13.76 4.51
CA SER A 371 54.44 -13.56 4.55
C SER A 371 54.01 -12.27 3.84
N PHE A 372 52.82 -12.32 3.29
CA PHE A 372 52.06 -11.15 2.86
C PHE A 372 50.59 -11.35 3.15
N GLU A 373 49.79 -10.29 3.08
CA GLU A 373 48.39 -10.33 3.42
C GLU A 373 47.57 -9.55 2.38
N ILE A 374 46.44 -10.13 1.98
CA ILE A 374 45.42 -9.49 1.17
C ILE A 374 44.30 -9.03 2.13
N GLN A 375 44.09 -7.71 2.26
CA GLN A 375 43.13 -7.11 3.17
C GLN A 375 42.04 -6.32 2.45
N ASN A 376 42.39 -5.75 1.27
CA ASN A 376 41.51 -4.88 0.49
C ASN A 376 41.30 -5.43 -0.92
N ASP A 377 40.13 -5.11 -1.50
CA ASP A 377 39.84 -5.50 -2.88
C ASP A 377 40.81 -4.85 -3.88
N ASN A 378 41.21 -5.64 -4.91
CA ASN A 378 42.18 -5.24 -5.91
C ASN A 378 43.57 -4.87 -5.33
N GLN A 379 43.86 -5.24 -4.10
CA GLN A 379 45.17 -4.98 -3.48
C GLN A 379 46.28 -5.77 -4.23
N LEU A 380 47.28 -5.06 -4.70
CA LEU A 380 48.51 -5.69 -5.25
C LEU A 380 49.65 -5.43 -4.28
N VAL A 381 50.07 -6.49 -3.56
CA VAL A 381 51.22 -6.44 -2.66
C VAL A 381 52.51 -6.48 -3.50
N GLU A 382 53.34 -5.45 -3.43
CA GLU A 382 54.63 -5.43 -4.15
C GLU A 382 55.75 -5.78 -3.20
N LYS A 383 56.65 -6.72 -3.64
CA LYS A 383 57.81 -7.14 -2.91
C LYS A 383 59.04 -7.11 -3.84
N THR A 384 60.15 -6.58 -3.37
CA THR A 384 61.43 -6.66 -4.03
C THR A 384 62.30 -7.67 -3.27
N VAL A 385 62.78 -8.67 -3.98
CA VAL A 385 63.56 -9.81 -3.43
C VAL A 385 64.89 -9.90 -4.16
N TYR A 386 65.94 -10.19 -3.42
CA TYR A 386 67.30 -10.20 -3.95
C TYR A 386 67.90 -11.60 -3.86
N ASN A 387 68.66 -12.03 -4.90
CA ASN A 387 69.59 -13.17 -4.82
C ASN A 387 71.01 -12.72 -4.92
N GLU A 388 71.91 -13.43 -4.22
CA GLU A 388 73.33 -13.24 -4.33
C GLU A 388 73.88 -14.17 -5.45
N SER A 389 74.76 -13.62 -6.30
CA SER A 389 75.50 -14.44 -7.29
C SER A 389 76.45 -15.35 -6.57
N LYS A 390 76.56 -16.60 -7.02
CA LYS A 390 77.59 -17.52 -6.54
C LYS A 390 78.95 -16.94 -6.87
N LYS A 391 79.83 -16.77 -5.91
CA LYS A 391 81.18 -16.37 -6.16
C LYS A 391 81.85 -17.52 -6.93
N LEU A 392 82.28 -17.20 -8.13
CA LEU A 392 83.17 -18.15 -8.84
C LEU A 392 84.41 -18.35 -8.01
N PRO A 393 84.98 -19.61 -7.90
CA PRO A 393 86.25 -19.80 -7.28
C PRO A 393 87.27 -18.93 -8.02
N VAL A 394 88.03 -18.13 -7.28
CA VAL A 394 89.13 -17.36 -7.84
C VAL A 394 90.21 -18.41 -8.16
N THR A 395 90.16 -19.05 -9.35
CA THR A 395 91.31 -19.76 -9.89
C THR A 395 92.32 -18.70 -10.27
N GLY A 396 93.38 -18.57 -9.45
CA GLY A 396 94.49 -17.68 -9.68
C GLY A 396 95.12 -17.97 -11.03
N GLY A 397 94.96 -17.12 -12.00
CA GLY A 397 95.58 -17.05 -13.29
C GLY A 397 95.96 -15.61 -13.56
N PHE A 398 97.26 -15.34 -13.44
CA PHE A 398 97.91 -14.11 -13.90
C PHE A 398 97.48 -13.83 -15.37
N PHE A 399 96.63 -12.88 -15.63
CA PHE A 399 96.53 -12.24 -16.95
C PHE A 399 96.67 -10.75 -16.84
N GLY A 400 97.57 -10.25 -17.56
CA GLY A 400 98.05 -8.89 -17.58
C GLY A 400 96.96 -7.87 -17.98
N SER A 401 97.27 -6.65 -17.77
CA SER A 401 96.55 -5.40 -17.84
C SER A 401 95.71 -5.06 -19.10
N ASN A 402 95.49 -5.99 -20.04
CA ASN A 402 94.75 -5.74 -21.28
C ASN A 402 93.26 -6.18 -21.19
N ALA A 403 92.80 -6.88 -20.13
CA ALA A 403 91.41 -7.32 -19.98
C ALA A 403 90.48 -6.21 -19.48
N ILE A 404 91.02 -5.18 -18.87
CA ILE A 404 90.19 -4.07 -18.30
C ILE A 404 89.66 -3.13 -19.39
N ILE A 405 90.37 -3.01 -20.51
CA ILE A 405 90.04 -2.12 -21.63
C ILE A 405 88.82 -2.67 -22.42
N VAL A 406 88.73 -4.02 -22.62
CA VAL A 406 87.63 -4.66 -23.37
C VAL A 406 86.32 -4.61 -22.62
N THR A 407 86.39 -4.75 -21.30
CA THR A 407 85.14 -4.65 -20.47
C THR A 407 84.57 -3.23 -20.35
N MET A 408 85.45 -2.21 -20.37
CA MET A 408 84.92 -0.78 -20.41
C MET A 408 84.30 -0.41 -21.74
N VAL A 409 84.79 -0.92 -22.87
CA VAL A 409 84.21 -0.62 -24.18
C VAL A 409 82.83 -1.26 -24.36
N THR A 410 82.65 -2.48 -23.85
CA THR A 410 81.34 -3.17 -23.91
C THR A 410 80.28 -2.51 -22.99
N VAL A 411 80.61 -2.00 -21.82
CA VAL A 411 79.72 -1.30 -20.93
C VAL A 411 79.28 0.06 -21.50
N ILE A 412 80.19 0.80 -22.14
CA ILE A 412 79.91 2.06 -22.81
C ILE A 412 78.99 1.86 -24.02
N SER A 413 79.18 0.76 -24.78
CA SER A 413 78.34 0.40 -25.94
C SER A 413 76.90 0.01 -25.49
N ILE A 414 76.75 -0.68 -24.40
CA ILE A 414 75.43 -1.06 -23.85
C ILE A 414 74.67 0.16 -23.24
N LEU A 415 75.38 1.05 -22.55
CA LEU A 415 74.77 2.31 -22.04
C LEU A 415 74.36 3.24 -23.20
N GLY A 416 75.28 3.31 -24.29
CA GLY A 416 74.92 4.07 -25.49
C GLY A 416 73.67 3.55 -26.20
N TYR A 417 73.49 2.24 -26.29
CA TYR A 417 72.29 1.62 -26.88
C TYR A 417 71.04 1.86 -26.07
N PHE A 418 71.13 1.88 -24.74
CA PHE A 418 70.00 2.18 -23.85
C PHE A 418 69.59 3.64 -23.94
N VAL A 419 70.52 4.59 -23.99
CA VAL A 419 70.25 5.99 -24.14
C VAL A 419 69.62 6.30 -25.52
N LEU A 420 70.11 5.64 -26.59
CA LEU A 420 69.54 5.77 -27.95
C LEU A 420 68.06 5.24 -27.98
N ASN A 421 67.79 4.11 -27.35
CA ASN A 421 66.44 3.53 -27.27
C ASN A 421 65.47 4.43 -26.48
N ILE A 422 65.90 5.08 -25.40
CA ILE A 422 65.09 6.01 -24.65
C ILE A 422 64.77 7.30 -25.47
N ILE A 423 65.74 7.78 -26.26
CA ILE A 423 65.56 8.94 -27.12
C ILE A 423 64.64 8.63 -28.31
N THR A 424 64.73 7.44 -28.92
CA THR A 424 63.85 7.03 -30.02
C THR A 424 62.40 6.78 -29.50
N THR A 425 62.22 6.12 -28.36
CA THR A 425 60.87 5.94 -27.77
C THR A 425 60.23 7.27 -27.34
N LYS A 426 61.01 8.24 -26.85
CA LYS A 426 60.49 9.59 -26.56
C LYS A 426 60.06 10.32 -27.82
N LYS A 427 60.79 10.20 -28.91
CA LYS A 427 60.50 10.80 -30.19
C LYS A 427 59.25 10.22 -30.88
N GLU A 428 59.04 8.87 -30.75
CA GLU A 428 57.82 8.21 -31.22
C GLU A 428 56.59 8.57 -30.38
N LEU A 429 56.74 8.87 -29.07
CA LEU A 429 55.69 9.30 -28.20
C LEU A 429 55.27 10.77 -28.44
N GLU A 430 56.20 11.63 -28.88
CA GLU A 430 55.90 13.02 -29.29
C GLU A 430 55.22 13.05 -30.65
N LEU A 431 55.66 12.24 -31.63
CA LEU A 431 54.99 12.15 -32.96
C LEU A 431 53.56 11.60 -32.87
N LYS A 432 53.22 10.72 -31.89
CA LYS A 432 51.85 10.23 -31.67
C LYS A 432 50.97 11.20 -30.91
N LYS A 433 51.50 12.31 -30.39
CA LYS A 433 50.69 13.40 -29.78
C LYS A 433 50.27 14.45 -30.78
N ASP A 434 50.99 14.63 -31.85
CA ASP A 434 50.65 15.61 -32.88
C ASP A 434 49.61 15.07 -33.88
N ASP A 435 49.56 13.76 -34.13
CA ASP A 435 48.50 13.11 -34.96
C ASP A 435 47.10 12.98 -34.28
N LYS A 436 46.91 13.53 -33.08
CA LYS A 436 45.63 13.60 -32.39
C LYS A 436 45.07 15.03 -32.27
N LYS A 437 45.61 15.97 -33.05
CA LYS A 437 45.14 17.38 -33.08
C LYS A 437 44.85 17.85 -34.50
N GLU A 438 44.34 17.00 -35.36
CA GLU A 438 43.56 17.37 -36.56
C GLU A 438 42.20 16.69 -36.56
#